data_d64511095ebd967320e8d8514df80260
#
_entry.id   d64511095ebd967320e8d8514df80260
#
_cell.length_a   1.000
_cell.length_b   1.000
_cell.length_c   1.000
_cell.angle_alpha   90.00
_cell.angle_beta   90.00
_cell.angle_gamma   90.00
#
_symmetry.space_group_name_H-M   'P 1'
#
loop_
_entity.id
_entity.type
_entity.pdbx_description
1 polymer ?
#
loop_
_entity_poly.entity_id
_entity_poly.type
_entity_poly.pdbx_seq_one_letter_code
_entity_poly.pdbx_strand_id
1 'polypeptide(L)'
;MKRFVTFEGIDGSGKSTISKLVSEKLQSTGYDCLWTFEPTDSLVGKFVQESIKKQSDPFITSFTFIADRIQHCKQIQTWLNQGKIVLCDRYAESTYAYQAAQLEGQLENPLKWLQGLSQGRILVPDRTYLFVIDPKTSLARIQHRAEIFPFERLAFLEKVHANYQIVSKGKRFRCLNATLPIEKLVNICYDDIIKKDERKKRN
;
A
#
# COMPACT_ATOMS: atom_id res chain seq x y z
N MET A 1 1.61 20.69 -7.36
CA MET A 1 1.21 19.46 -8.11
C MET A 1 0.40 18.57 -7.18
N LYS A 2 -0.87 18.36 -7.47
CA LYS A 2 -1.77 17.50 -6.67
C LYS A 2 -1.68 16.07 -7.16
N ARG A 3 -1.37 15.09 -6.28
CA ARG A 3 -1.25 13.70 -6.66
C ARG A 3 -1.37 12.73 -5.47
N PHE A 4 -2.14 11.66 -5.66
CA PHE A 4 -2.23 10.56 -4.70
C PHE A 4 -1.51 9.32 -5.21
N VAL A 5 -0.48 8.89 -4.49
CA VAL A 5 0.39 7.77 -4.86
C VAL A 5 0.47 6.76 -3.72
N THR A 6 0.37 5.48 -4.03
CA THR A 6 0.45 4.40 -3.04
C THR A 6 1.60 3.45 -3.31
N PHE A 7 2.15 2.87 -2.24
CA PHE A 7 3.27 1.94 -2.25
C PHE A 7 2.82 0.62 -1.65
N GLU A 8 2.86 -0.44 -2.43
CA GLU A 8 2.29 -1.74 -2.10
C GLU A 8 3.30 -2.87 -2.28
N GLY A 9 3.05 -4.00 -1.63
CA GLY A 9 3.87 -5.20 -1.68
C GLY A 9 3.87 -5.95 -0.36
N ILE A 10 4.34 -7.18 -0.39
CA ILE A 10 4.46 -8.04 0.80
C ILE A 10 5.47 -7.46 1.80
N ASP A 11 5.44 -7.94 3.05
CA ASP A 11 6.40 -7.55 4.07
C ASP A 11 7.82 -7.94 3.63
N GLY A 12 8.82 -7.12 3.95
CA GLY A 12 10.19 -7.31 3.46
C GLY A 12 10.46 -6.83 2.03
N SER A 13 9.46 -6.34 1.28
CA SER A 13 9.66 -5.79 -0.07
C SER A 13 10.38 -4.43 -0.10
N GLY A 14 10.56 -3.77 1.05
CA GLY A 14 11.24 -2.47 1.14
C GLY A 14 10.36 -1.24 0.83
N LYS A 15 9.04 -1.43 0.59
CA LYS A 15 8.10 -0.36 0.24
C LYS A 15 8.15 0.84 1.20
N SER A 16 8.19 0.60 2.52
CA SER A 16 8.19 1.67 3.53
C SER A 16 9.46 2.52 3.48
N THR A 17 10.61 1.89 3.30
CA THR A 17 11.89 2.58 3.12
C THR A 17 11.87 3.43 1.85
N ILE A 18 11.43 2.83 0.74
CA ILE A 18 11.39 3.52 -0.55
C ILE A 18 10.41 4.69 -0.53
N SER A 19 9.20 4.50 0.02
CA SER A 19 8.18 5.56 0.07
C SER A 19 8.63 6.77 0.88
N LYS A 20 9.33 6.56 2.02
CA LYS A 20 9.92 7.64 2.83
C LYS A 20 11.02 8.39 2.06
N LEU A 21 11.98 7.66 1.48
CA LEU A 21 13.06 8.26 0.69
C LEU A 21 12.56 9.03 -0.53
N VAL A 22 11.50 8.55 -1.18
CA VAL A 22 10.84 9.28 -2.29
C VAL A 22 10.20 10.57 -1.76
N SER A 23 9.56 10.54 -0.59
CA SER A 23 9.00 11.73 0.04
C SER A 23 10.08 12.77 0.35
N GLU A 24 11.16 12.36 0.99
CA GLU A 24 12.31 13.21 1.32
C GLU A 24 12.92 13.84 0.05
N LYS A 25 13.08 13.04 -1.01
CA LYS A 25 13.61 13.53 -2.30
C LYS A 25 12.67 14.53 -2.94
N LEU A 26 11.35 14.31 -2.92
CA LEU A 26 10.37 15.28 -3.44
C LEU A 26 10.43 16.60 -2.65
N GLN A 27 10.48 16.53 -1.31
CA GLN A 27 10.58 17.71 -0.46
C GLN A 27 11.87 18.48 -0.70
N SER A 28 13.02 17.81 -0.79
CA SER A 28 14.33 18.44 -1.04
C SER A 28 14.43 19.10 -2.42
N THR A 29 13.60 18.69 -3.37
CA THR A 29 13.51 19.30 -4.71
C THR A 29 12.35 20.31 -4.85
N GLY A 30 11.76 20.74 -3.74
CA GLY A 30 10.79 21.85 -3.68
C GLY A 30 9.34 21.46 -3.92
N TYR A 31 9.00 20.17 -3.91
CA TYR A 31 7.60 19.75 -3.98
C TYR A 31 6.96 19.70 -2.59
N ASP A 32 5.74 20.23 -2.46
CA ASP A 32 4.93 20.07 -1.24
C ASP A 32 4.38 18.64 -1.19
N CYS A 33 5.11 17.78 -0.50
CA CYS A 33 4.86 16.34 -0.39
C CYS A 33 4.62 15.94 1.06
N LEU A 34 3.60 15.10 1.27
CA LEU A 34 3.26 14.51 2.55
C LEU A 34 3.31 12.98 2.45
N TRP A 35 3.99 12.35 3.42
CA TRP A 35 4.02 10.90 3.58
C TRP A 35 3.04 10.48 4.67
N THR A 36 2.26 9.43 4.40
CA THR A 36 1.31 8.81 5.33
C THR A 36 1.32 7.29 5.15
N PHE A 37 0.57 6.56 5.97
CA PHE A 37 0.56 5.09 5.95
C PHE A 37 -0.76 4.52 6.48
N GLU A 38 -1.00 3.25 6.20
CA GLU A 38 -2.08 2.45 6.76
C GLU A 38 -1.55 1.12 7.36
N PRO A 39 -2.15 0.64 8.51
CA PRO A 39 -3.19 1.31 9.28
C PRO A 39 -2.70 2.61 9.90
N THR A 40 -3.59 3.63 10.01
CA THR A 40 -3.23 4.96 10.51
C THR A 40 -3.00 4.99 12.02
N ASP A 41 -2.48 6.11 12.55
CA ASP A 41 -2.38 6.35 14.01
C ASP A 41 -3.71 6.79 14.66
N SER A 42 -4.80 6.81 13.91
CA SER A 42 -6.13 7.12 14.40
C SER A 42 -6.63 6.08 15.43
N LEU A 43 -7.70 6.40 16.14
CA LEU A 43 -8.34 5.41 17.03
C LEU A 43 -8.73 4.12 16.28
N VAL A 44 -9.26 4.27 15.05
CA VAL A 44 -9.64 3.12 14.22
C VAL A 44 -8.40 2.35 13.75
N GLY A 45 -7.34 3.05 13.34
CA GLY A 45 -6.08 2.42 12.94
C GLY A 45 -5.39 1.67 14.08
N LYS A 46 -5.45 2.20 15.31
CA LYS A 46 -4.98 1.48 16.52
C LYS A 46 -5.80 0.21 16.76
N PHE A 47 -7.12 0.25 16.53
CA PHE A 47 -7.95 -0.93 16.63
C PHE A 47 -7.61 -1.98 15.56
N VAL A 48 -7.25 -1.55 14.34
CA VAL A 48 -6.71 -2.46 13.31
C VAL A 48 -5.45 -3.16 13.80
N GLN A 49 -4.49 -2.41 14.37
CA GLN A 49 -3.23 -2.97 14.90
C GLN A 49 -3.50 -4.01 16.01
N GLU A 50 -4.43 -3.71 16.92
CA GLU A 50 -4.84 -4.65 17.97
C GLU A 50 -5.53 -5.88 17.39
N SER A 51 -6.38 -5.73 16.37
CA SER A 51 -7.04 -6.86 15.69
C SER A 51 -6.03 -7.80 15.03
N ILE A 52 -4.96 -7.24 14.43
CA ILE A 52 -3.86 -8.03 13.88
C ILE A 52 -3.14 -8.79 14.99
N LYS A 53 -2.72 -8.12 16.07
CA LYS A 53 -1.99 -8.73 17.19
C LYS A 53 -2.78 -9.86 17.85
N LYS A 54 -4.08 -9.64 18.06
CA LYS A 54 -4.98 -10.63 18.69
C LYS A 54 -5.46 -11.71 17.75
N GLN A 55 -5.05 -11.68 16.47
CA GLN A 55 -5.53 -12.60 15.43
C GLN A 55 -7.07 -12.67 15.40
N SER A 56 -7.71 -11.50 15.47
CA SER A 56 -9.17 -11.38 15.43
C SER A 56 -9.72 -12.01 14.16
N ASP A 57 -11.02 -12.31 14.19
CA ASP A 57 -11.75 -12.83 13.03
C ASP A 57 -11.43 -12.02 11.76
N PRO A 58 -11.12 -12.69 10.61
CA PRO A 58 -10.76 -12.01 9.36
C PRO A 58 -11.81 -11.03 8.84
N PHE A 59 -13.11 -11.26 9.11
CA PHE A 59 -14.16 -10.30 8.74
C PHE A 59 -14.06 -9.03 9.58
N ILE A 60 -13.86 -9.16 10.91
CA ILE A 60 -13.67 -8.00 11.80
C ILE A 60 -12.46 -7.20 11.34
N THR A 61 -11.32 -7.88 11.10
CA THR A 61 -10.09 -7.23 10.62
C THR A 61 -10.32 -6.53 9.28
N SER A 62 -11.04 -7.15 8.35
CA SER A 62 -11.37 -6.55 7.05
C SER A 62 -12.21 -5.28 7.18
N PHE A 63 -13.27 -5.32 7.98
CA PHE A 63 -14.12 -4.15 8.20
C PHE A 63 -13.37 -3.00 8.88
N THR A 64 -12.49 -3.30 9.84
CA THR A 64 -11.72 -2.27 10.55
C THR A 64 -10.70 -1.60 9.64
N PHE A 65 -10.01 -2.34 8.76
CA PHE A 65 -9.14 -1.77 7.73
C PHE A 65 -9.91 -0.84 6.78
N ILE A 66 -11.12 -1.23 6.37
CA ILE A 66 -11.94 -0.42 5.47
C ILE A 66 -12.42 0.85 6.20
N ALA A 67 -12.82 0.74 7.46
CA ALA A 67 -13.25 1.89 8.27
C ALA A 67 -12.11 2.91 8.47
N ASP A 68 -10.90 2.44 8.81
CA ASP A 68 -9.70 3.29 8.96
C ASP A 68 -9.41 4.01 7.64
N ARG A 69 -9.43 3.30 6.52
CA ARG A 69 -9.21 3.87 5.17
C ARG A 69 -10.25 4.90 4.78
N ILE A 70 -11.54 4.67 5.06
CA ILE A 70 -12.60 5.65 4.76
C ILE A 70 -12.35 6.96 5.53
N GLN A 71 -11.92 6.87 6.79
CA GLN A 71 -11.54 8.03 7.57
C GLN A 71 -10.29 8.70 7.01
N HIS A 72 -9.25 7.93 6.68
CA HIS A 72 -8.02 8.41 6.08
C HIS A 72 -8.24 9.09 4.74
N CYS A 73 -9.15 8.60 3.90
CA CYS A 73 -9.51 9.22 2.64
C CYS A 73 -10.00 10.66 2.77
N LYS A 74 -10.72 11.00 3.85
CA LYS A 74 -11.15 12.38 4.12
C LYS A 74 -9.93 13.29 4.35
N GLN A 75 -8.95 12.81 5.09
CA GLN A 75 -7.72 13.53 5.36
C GLN A 75 -6.85 13.66 4.10
N ILE A 76 -6.69 12.58 3.34
CA ILE A 76 -5.99 12.59 2.05
C ILE A 76 -6.63 13.60 1.09
N GLN A 77 -7.96 13.61 1.00
CA GLN A 77 -8.68 14.57 0.14
C GLN A 77 -8.42 16.03 0.55
N THR A 78 -8.34 16.30 1.85
CA THR A 78 -7.99 17.63 2.37
C THR A 78 -6.60 18.06 1.92
N TRP A 79 -5.59 17.18 2.05
CA TRP A 79 -4.23 17.46 1.60
C TRP A 79 -4.12 17.65 0.09
N LEU A 80 -4.84 16.82 -0.68
CA LEU A 80 -4.93 16.97 -2.12
C LEU A 80 -5.56 18.32 -2.53
N ASN A 81 -6.58 18.78 -1.81
CA ASN A 81 -7.22 20.09 -2.09
C ASN A 81 -6.29 21.26 -1.76
N GLN A 82 -5.33 21.06 -0.85
CA GLN A 82 -4.23 22.01 -0.60
C GLN A 82 -3.13 22.00 -1.66
N GLY A 83 -3.25 21.13 -2.69
CA GLY A 83 -2.28 21.03 -3.78
C GLY A 83 -1.10 20.10 -3.51
N LYS A 84 -1.11 19.35 -2.40
CA LYS A 84 -0.01 18.47 -2.00
C LYS A 84 0.09 17.20 -2.84
N ILE A 85 1.30 16.66 -2.94
CA ILE A 85 1.53 15.26 -3.30
C ILE A 85 1.36 14.43 -2.03
N VAL A 86 0.50 13.41 -2.07
CA VAL A 86 0.30 12.50 -0.93
C VAL A 86 0.85 11.13 -1.30
N LEU A 87 1.85 10.66 -0.54
CA LEU A 87 2.42 9.33 -0.64
C LEU A 87 1.91 8.47 0.52
N CYS A 88 1.33 7.31 0.22
CA CYS A 88 0.80 6.41 1.23
C CYS A 88 1.48 5.05 1.18
N ASP A 89 2.12 4.66 2.29
CA ASP A 89 2.66 3.32 2.48
C ASP A 89 1.53 2.37 2.89
N ARG A 90 1.18 1.45 2.04
CA ARG A 90 -0.01 0.60 2.05
C ARG A 90 -1.32 1.36 1.84
N TYR A 91 -2.23 0.70 1.14
CA TYR A 91 -3.58 1.19 0.90
C TYR A 91 -4.53 0.02 0.62
N ALA A 92 -5.51 0.19 -0.25
CA ALA A 92 -6.56 -0.79 -0.52
C ALA A 92 -6.04 -2.14 -0.99
N GLU A 93 -4.99 -2.17 -1.80
CA GLU A 93 -4.42 -3.38 -2.35
C GLU A 93 -3.83 -4.29 -1.25
N SER A 94 -3.29 -3.71 -0.17
CA SER A 94 -2.86 -4.49 1.00
C SER A 94 -4.04 -5.26 1.61
N THR A 95 -5.19 -4.62 1.83
CA THR A 95 -6.40 -5.27 2.34
C THR A 95 -6.89 -6.35 1.36
N TYR A 96 -6.93 -6.03 0.06
CA TYR A 96 -7.34 -7.02 -0.93
C TYR A 96 -6.42 -8.23 -0.97
N ALA A 97 -5.12 -8.05 -0.82
CA ALA A 97 -4.18 -9.16 -0.86
C ALA A 97 -4.17 -9.99 0.42
N TYR A 98 -4.07 -9.35 1.59
CA TYR A 98 -3.90 -10.02 2.87
C TYR A 98 -5.21 -10.60 3.40
N GLN A 99 -6.28 -9.82 3.46
CA GLN A 99 -7.56 -10.29 3.98
C GLN A 99 -8.23 -11.29 3.05
N ALA A 100 -8.04 -11.19 1.72
CA ALA A 100 -8.53 -12.23 0.82
C ALA A 100 -7.85 -13.59 1.07
N ALA A 101 -6.53 -13.58 1.36
CA ALA A 101 -5.81 -14.80 1.73
C ALA A 101 -6.31 -15.40 3.06
N GLN A 102 -6.74 -14.56 4.03
CA GLN A 102 -7.32 -15.01 5.29
C GLN A 102 -8.74 -15.56 5.15
N LEU A 103 -9.52 -15.00 4.22
CA LEU A 103 -10.92 -15.35 3.98
C LEU A 103 -11.07 -16.50 2.96
N GLU A 104 -9.96 -17.05 2.48
CA GLU A 104 -9.98 -18.21 1.59
C GLU A 104 -10.68 -19.40 2.26
N GLY A 105 -11.60 -20.03 1.55
CA GLY A 105 -12.44 -21.11 2.09
C GLY A 105 -13.63 -20.65 2.92
N GLN A 106 -13.72 -19.37 3.30
CA GLN A 106 -14.87 -18.80 4.01
C GLN A 106 -15.82 -18.04 3.07
N LEU A 107 -15.31 -17.56 1.94
CA LEU A 107 -16.08 -16.88 0.89
C LEU A 107 -15.73 -17.49 -0.47
N GLU A 108 -16.69 -17.52 -1.38
CA GLU A 108 -16.48 -17.97 -2.75
C GLU A 108 -15.48 -17.08 -3.49
N ASN A 109 -15.58 -15.76 -3.34
CA ASN A 109 -14.68 -14.78 -3.96
C ASN A 109 -14.32 -13.65 -3.01
N PRO A 110 -13.34 -13.87 -2.09
CA PRO A 110 -12.92 -12.88 -1.11
C PRO A 110 -12.46 -11.56 -1.73
N LEU A 111 -11.71 -11.60 -2.84
CA LEU A 111 -11.22 -10.40 -3.52
C LEU A 111 -12.36 -9.52 -4.01
N LYS A 112 -13.33 -10.10 -4.71
CA LYS A 112 -14.50 -9.38 -5.23
C LYS A 112 -15.33 -8.79 -4.10
N TRP A 113 -15.51 -9.54 -3.01
CA TRP A 113 -16.23 -9.09 -1.83
C TRP A 113 -15.56 -7.86 -1.19
N LEU A 114 -14.24 -7.90 -0.94
CA LEU A 114 -13.47 -6.80 -0.37
C LEU A 114 -13.46 -5.56 -1.27
N GLN A 115 -13.33 -5.74 -2.58
CA GLN A 115 -13.41 -4.66 -3.55
C GLN A 115 -14.81 -4.01 -3.55
N GLY A 116 -15.88 -4.82 -3.48
CA GLY A 116 -17.25 -4.33 -3.38
C GLY A 116 -17.51 -3.48 -2.12
N LEU A 117 -16.95 -3.87 -0.97
CA LEU A 117 -17.05 -3.10 0.26
C LEU A 117 -16.35 -1.73 0.15
N SER A 118 -15.30 -1.62 -0.63
CA SER A 118 -14.52 -0.40 -0.81
C SER A 118 -15.04 0.49 -1.94
N GLN A 119 -15.78 -0.07 -2.89
CA GLN A 119 -16.21 0.62 -4.10
C GLN A 119 -17.03 1.87 -3.81
N GLY A 120 -16.62 3.01 -4.40
CA GLY A 120 -17.29 4.30 -4.22
C GLY A 120 -17.09 4.95 -2.85
N ARG A 121 -16.37 4.32 -1.93
CA ARG A 121 -16.14 4.81 -0.56
C ARG A 121 -14.73 5.29 -0.29
N ILE A 122 -13.78 4.88 -1.13
CA ILE A 122 -12.36 5.22 -0.98
C ILE A 122 -11.85 5.95 -2.22
N LEU A 123 -10.77 6.70 -2.06
CA LEU A 123 -10.10 7.37 -3.17
C LEU A 123 -9.35 6.36 -4.05
N VAL A 124 -9.35 6.61 -5.35
CA VAL A 124 -8.54 5.84 -6.30
C VAL A 124 -7.20 6.56 -6.48
N PRO A 125 -6.06 5.89 -6.22
CA PRO A 125 -4.74 6.49 -6.43
C PRO A 125 -4.47 6.82 -7.91
N ASP A 126 -3.76 7.92 -8.16
CA ASP A 126 -3.25 8.27 -9.50
C ASP A 126 -2.17 7.29 -9.97
N ARG A 127 -1.40 6.73 -9.01
CA ARG A 127 -0.34 5.74 -9.23
C ARG A 127 -0.22 4.82 -8.03
N THR A 128 -0.05 3.52 -8.30
CA THR A 128 0.30 2.51 -7.30
C THR A 128 1.61 1.83 -7.74
N TYR A 129 2.65 1.91 -6.92
CA TYR A 129 3.88 1.13 -7.09
C TYR A 129 3.74 -0.18 -6.33
N LEU A 130 3.78 -1.30 -7.06
CA LEU A 130 3.82 -2.63 -6.46
C LEU A 130 5.27 -3.14 -6.48
N PHE A 131 5.86 -3.31 -5.30
CA PHE A 131 7.19 -3.89 -5.09
C PHE A 131 7.10 -5.39 -5.07
N VAL A 132 7.51 -6.00 -6.19
CA VAL A 132 7.45 -7.45 -6.40
C VAL A 132 8.76 -8.09 -5.94
N ILE A 133 8.64 -9.06 -5.04
CA ILE A 133 9.76 -9.87 -4.54
C ILE A 133 9.25 -11.29 -4.33
N ASP A 134 10.14 -12.26 -4.52
CA ASP A 134 9.85 -13.66 -4.18
C ASP A 134 9.54 -13.80 -2.67
N PRO A 135 8.46 -14.51 -2.28
CA PRO A 135 8.06 -14.65 -0.87
C PRO A 135 9.15 -15.24 0.04
N LYS A 136 9.98 -16.20 -0.44
CA LYS A 136 11.10 -16.75 0.33
C LYS A 136 12.17 -15.71 0.61
N THR A 137 12.51 -14.92 -0.42
CA THR A 137 13.47 -13.80 -0.29
C THR A 137 12.94 -12.73 0.65
N SER A 138 11.65 -12.43 0.56
CA SER A 138 10.96 -11.49 1.45
C SER A 138 11.02 -11.94 2.89
N LEU A 139 10.69 -13.20 3.16
CA LEU A 139 10.73 -13.80 4.48
C LEU A 139 12.14 -13.75 5.08
N ALA A 140 13.17 -14.08 4.31
CA ALA A 140 14.56 -13.99 4.76
C ALA A 140 14.98 -12.58 5.21
N ARG A 141 14.42 -11.53 4.59
CA ARG A 141 14.69 -10.13 4.96
C ARG A 141 14.06 -9.72 6.30
N ILE A 142 12.98 -10.38 6.74
CA ILE A 142 12.24 -10.03 7.96
C ILE A 142 12.53 -10.97 9.13
N GLN A 143 13.23 -12.10 8.90
CA GLN A 143 13.56 -13.10 9.95
C GLN A 143 14.32 -12.53 11.15
N HIS A 144 14.98 -11.38 11.00
CA HIS A 144 15.72 -10.72 12.09
C HIS A 144 14.87 -9.74 12.91
N ARG A 145 13.55 -9.63 12.64
CA ARG A 145 12.65 -8.81 13.46
C ARG A 145 12.30 -9.54 14.75
N ALA A 146 12.20 -8.78 15.85
CA ALA A 146 11.91 -9.31 17.18
C ALA A 146 10.53 -9.98 17.30
N GLU A 147 9.59 -9.63 16.43
CA GLU A 147 8.24 -10.21 16.36
C GLU A 147 7.96 -10.70 14.95
N ILE A 148 7.71 -11.99 14.80
CA ILE A 148 7.20 -12.61 13.57
C ILE A 148 5.69 -12.70 13.69
N PHE A 149 4.96 -11.98 12.86
CA PHE A 149 3.51 -12.04 12.83
C PHE A 149 3.02 -13.33 12.14
N PRO A 150 1.82 -13.86 12.49
CA PRO A 150 1.24 -15.06 11.85
C PRO A 150 1.13 -14.97 10.32
N PHE A 151 1.09 -13.74 9.79
CA PHE A 151 1.05 -13.43 8.34
C PHE A 151 2.40 -13.59 7.64
N GLU A 152 3.47 -13.93 8.37
CA GLU A 152 4.83 -14.09 7.85
C GLU A 152 5.19 -15.56 7.60
N ARG A 153 4.19 -16.46 7.51
CA ARG A 153 4.39 -17.85 7.07
C ARG A 153 4.49 -17.89 5.55
N LEU A 154 5.45 -18.65 5.01
CA LEU A 154 5.72 -18.72 3.58
C LEU A 154 4.45 -18.99 2.75
N ALA A 155 3.71 -20.05 3.10
CA ALA A 155 2.49 -20.43 2.36
C ALA A 155 1.43 -19.31 2.37
N PHE A 156 1.33 -18.53 3.43
CA PHE A 156 0.43 -17.38 3.48
C PHE A 156 0.93 -16.24 2.60
N LEU A 157 2.23 -15.91 2.64
CA LEU A 157 2.83 -14.87 1.80
C LEU A 157 2.76 -15.22 0.31
N GLU A 158 2.82 -16.49 -0.07
CA GLU A 158 2.60 -16.94 -1.44
C GLU A 158 1.17 -16.62 -1.92
N LYS A 159 0.16 -16.85 -1.08
CA LYS A 159 -1.24 -16.47 -1.37
C LYS A 159 -1.41 -14.96 -1.50
N VAL A 160 -0.82 -14.20 -0.58
CA VAL A 160 -0.84 -12.73 -0.62
C VAL A 160 -0.17 -12.22 -1.89
N HIS A 161 0.97 -12.79 -2.27
CA HIS A 161 1.68 -12.45 -3.49
C HIS A 161 0.83 -12.71 -4.74
N ALA A 162 0.17 -13.88 -4.82
CA ALA A 162 -0.76 -14.21 -5.92
C ALA A 162 -1.93 -13.22 -5.98
N ASN A 163 -2.52 -12.84 -4.84
CA ASN A 163 -3.58 -11.84 -4.78
C ASN A 163 -3.11 -10.46 -5.29
N TYR A 164 -1.90 -10.02 -4.92
CA TYR A 164 -1.33 -8.79 -5.47
C TYR A 164 -1.20 -8.83 -6.99
N GLN A 165 -0.79 -9.96 -7.58
CA GLN A 165 -0.71 -10.11 -9.03
C GLN A 165 -2.09 -9.98 -9.71
N ILE A 166 -3.16 -10.45 -9.04
CA ILE A 166 -4.53 -10.34 -9.55
C ILE A 166 -5.01 -8.89 -9.52
N VAL A 167 -4.80 -8.17 -8.40
CA VAL A 167 -5.32 -6.80 -8.20
C VAL A 167 -4.48 -5.72 -8.86
N SER A 168 -3.23 -6.00 -9.24
CA SER A 168 -2.32 -5.01 -9.81
C SER A 168 -2.48 -4.80 -11.32
N LYS A 169 -3.63 -5.16 -11.87
CA LYS A 169 -3.94 -4.96 -13.29
C LYS A 169 -4.46 -3.55 -13.55
N GLY A 170 -3.95 -2.93 -14.63
CA GLY A 170 -4.43 -1.61 -15.06
C GLY A 170 -3.35 -0.53 -15.09
N LYS A 171 -3.63 0.57 -15.81
CA LYS A 171 -2.65 1.64 -16.13
C LYS A 171 -2.09 2.41 -14.94
N ARG A 172 -2.77 2.40 -13.78
CA ARG A 172 -2.29 3.08 -12.58
C ARG A 172 -1.18 2.30 -11.86
N PHE A 173 -1.08 1.00 -12.08
CA PHE A 173 -0.07 0.15 -11.47
C PHE A 173 1.27 0.22 -12.20
N ARG A 174 2.35 0.22 -11.43
CA ARG A 174 3.71 0.04 -11.89
C ARG A 174 4.39 -0.99 -11.00
N CYS A 175 4.57 -2.20 -11.53
CA CYS A 175 5.30 -3.25 -10.84
C CYS A 175 6.80 -2.99 -10.93
N LEU A 176 7.50 -3.06 -9.79
CA LEU A 176 8.92 -2.82 -9.65
C LEU A 176 9.58 -4.04 -9.00
N ASN A 177 10.68 -4.50 -9.57
CA ASN A 177 11.48 -5.55 -8.95
C ASN A 177 12.13 -5.02 -7.67
N ALA A 178 11.69 -5.50 -6.51
CA ALA A 178 12.15 -5.06 -5.20
C ALA A 178 13.57 -5.56 -4.81
N THR A 179 14.25 -6.30 -5.70
CA THR A 179 15.66 -6.69 -5.52
C THR A 179 16.63 -5.66 -6.10
N LEU A 180 16.13 -4.67 -6.85
CA LEU A 180 16.95 -3.57 -7.36
C LEU A 180 17.52 -2.72 -6.23
N PRO A 181 18.67 -2.03 -6.44
CA PRO A 181 19.23 -1.08 -5.48
C PRO A 181 18.19 -0.03 -5.06
N ILE A 182 18.20 0.34 -3.77
CA ILE A 182 17.27 1.30 -3.17
C ILE A 182 17.26 2.61 -3.95
N GLU A 183 18.43 3.17 -4.23
CA GLU A 183 18.59 4.42 -4.96
C GLU A 183 17.92 4.36 -6.34
N LYS A 184 18.08 3.25 -7.06
CA LYS A 184 17.46 3.04 -8.37
C LYS A 184 15.93 3.02 -8.27
N LEU A 185 15.37 2.35 -7.24
CA LEU A 185 13.92 2.31 -7.01
C LEU A 185 13.37 3.69 -6.65
N VAL A 186 14.07 4.43 -5.78
CA VAL A 186 13.71 5.82 -5.43
C VAL A 186 13.69 6.71 -6.67
N ASN A 187 14.73 6.64 -7.53
CA ASN A 187 14.81 7.43 -8.75
C ASN A 187 13.68 7.08 -9.73
N ILE A 188 13.38 5.78 -9.92
CA ILE A 188 12.26 5.33 -10.77
C ILE A 188 10.92 5.89 -10.30
N CYS A 189 10.64 5.86 -9.00
CA CYS A 189 9.40 6.39 -8.43
C CYS A 189 9.35 7.92 -8.54
N TYR A 190 10.42 8.60 -8.14
CA TYR A 190 10.55 10.05 -8.21
C TYR A 190 10.31 10.57 -9.63
N ASP A 191 11.06 10.06 -10.62
CA ASP A 191 10.94 10.47 -12.02
C ASP A 191 9.53 10.24 -12.59
N ASP A 192 8.88 9.12 -12.25
CA ASP A 192 7.53 8.83 -12.71
C ASP A 192 6.49 9.77 -12.06
N ILE A 193 6.70 10.16 -10.81
CA ILE A 193 5.85 11.12 -10.12
C ILE A 193 5.95 12.49 -10.77
N ILE A 194 7.11 13.01 -11.06
CA ILE A 194 7.28 14.35 -11.61
C ILE A 194 6.98 14.44 -13.11
N LYS A 195 7.34 13.43 -13.92
CA LYS A 195 7.17 13.43 -15.40
C LYS A 195 5.73 13.61 -15.88
N LYS A 196 4.73 13.16 -15.13
CA LYS A 196 3.33 13.38 -15.52
C LYS A 196 2.91 14.87 -15.44
N ASP A 197 3.63 15.69 -14.70
CA ASP A 197 3.33 17.13 -14.56
C ASP A 197 3.82 17.93 -15.77
N GLU A 198 4.97 17.56 -16.33
CA GLU A 198 5.51 18.20 -17.52
C GLU A 198 4.62 18.05 -18.76
N ARG A 199 3.89 16.91 -18.89
CA ARG A 199 2.93 16.68 -19.97
C ARG A 199 1.68 17.54 -19.86
N LYS A 200 1.24 17.90 -18.64
CA LYS A 200 0.09 18.79 -18.40
C LYS A 200 0.45 20.27 -18.61
N LYS A 201 1.71 20.65 -18.55
CA LYS A 201 2.17 22.03 -18.78
C LYS A 201 2.44 22.32 -20.29
N ARG A 202 2.47 21.27 -21.13
CA ARG A 202 2.69 21.40 -22.58
C ARG A 202 1.42 21.33 -23.44
N ASN A 203 0.29 21.11 -22.83
CA ASN A 203 -1.06 21.16 -23.43
C ASN A 203 -1.87 22.30 -22.80
#